data_f99ae7c44f5d86f2502e6a6291f4790d
#
_entry.id   f99ae7c44f5d86f2502e6a6291f4790d
#
_cell.length_a   1.000
_cell.length_b   1.000
_cell.length_c   1.000
_cell.angle_alpha   90.00
_cell.angle_beta   90.00
_cell.angle_gamma   90.00
#
_symmetry.space_group_name_H-M   'P 1'
#
loop_
_entity.id
_entity.type
_entity.pdbx_description
1 polymer ?
#
loop_
_entity_poly.entity_id
_entity_poly.type
_entity_poly.pdbx_seq_one_letter_code
_entity_poly.pdbx_strand_id
1 'polypeptide(L)'
;MSTIALVIVSTASSPLSSEEFRYGWDQLHRILPAPTVWQEMPEPASPQAWGPALERASAAAALEGNARVLLLRHGHVMVGPDVLDRLLRALDDAQGTLSAVHAFDPGFPPALGPDYCTVRGMERYLAQLGARDLPPLPDSGQHTPLVTLTTAAAVRAGTVRSHAQWVPGAFVHDFANYHQARREDMLPLLPAGTARVLDVGGGEGGFLQAIKELRGCETHLAEYSEEACRTARGQVDHVWQGDFLTQPFAGLPGQGEAAFDCISFLDVLEHANDPRAWLARARGLLAPGGSILLSIPNVGHWGVVADLIEGRWDYCPLGIHCVTHVRFFTWKTLQDLLASAGFQVEHLERVQVPAPDDWARHWAQSPRLAADPESWNTYAFLVRATPLPEGPWV
;
A
#
# COMPACT_ATOMS: atom_id res chain seq x y z
N MET A 1 -31.62 3.60 -17.33
CA MET A 1 -30.21 3.32 -16.97
C MET A 1 -30.08 1.82 -16.91
N SER A 2 -29.09 1.23 -17.59
CA SER A 2 -28.87 -0.22 -17.55
C SER A 2 -28.30 -0.61 -16.18
N THR A 3 -28.82 -1.71 -15.63
CA THR A 3 -28.35 -2.26 -14.35
C THR A 3 -26.85 -2.64 -14.47
N ILE A 4 -26.07 -2.26 -13.47
CA ILE A 4 -24.68 -2.70 -13.35
C ILE A 4 -24.65 -3.82 -12.31
N ALA A 5 -24.01 -4.94 -12.63
CA ALA A 5 -23.65 -5.95 -11.66
C ALA A 5 -22.16 -5.82 -11.33
N LEU A 6 -21.83 -5.77 -10.07
CA LEU A 6 -20.46 -5.86 -9.60
C LEU A 6 -20.16 -7.29 -9.18
N VAL A 7 -19.20 -7.90 -9.84
CA VAL A 7 -18.70 -9.22 -9.47
C VAL A 7 -17.29 -9.05 -8.91
N ILE A 8 -17.12 -9.38 -7.65
CA ILE A 8 -15.82 -9.40 -6.99
C ILE A 8 -15.28 -10.83 -7.04
N VAL A 9 -14.08 -10.95 -7.57
CA VAL A 9 -13.33 -12.20 -7.56
C VAL A 9 -12.37 -12.14 -6.38
N SER A 10 -12.67 -12.88 -5.31
CA SER A 10 -11.79 -12.95 -4.17
C SER A 10 -10.70 -13.99 -4.39
N THR A 11 -9.45 -13.62 -4.14
CA THR A 11 -8.37 -14.58 -3.84
C THR A 11 -8.64 -15.23 -2.49
N ALA A 12 -7.99 -16.35 -2.15
CA ALA A 12 -8.33 -17.25 -1.03
C ALA A 12 -8.42 -16.61 0.39
N SER A 13 -8.00 -15.38 0.56
CA SER A 13 -8.20 -14.55 1.74
C SER A 13 -9.36 -13.59 1.50
N SER A 14 -10.34 -13.58 2.37
CA SER A 14 -11.44 -12.60 2.26
C SER A 14 -10.89 -11.19 2.52
N PRO A 15 -10.76 -10.33 1.50
CA PRO A 15 -10.25 -8.98 1.66
C PRO A 15 -11.22 -8.08 2.44
N LEU A 16 -12.43 -8.56 2.70
CA LEU A 16 -13.52 -7.82 3.37
C LEU A 16 -13.25 -7.50 4.85
N SER A 17 -12.18 -8.04 5.44
CA SER A 17 -11.85 -7.82 6.86
C SER A 17 -10.91 -6.64 7.11
N SER A 18 -10.24 -6.10 6.10
CA SER A 18 -9.32 -4.97 6.29
C SER A 18 -10.03 -3.62 6.20
N GLU A 19 -9.55 -2.62 6.95
CA GLU A 19 -10.11 -1.26 6.90
C GLU A 19 -9.84 -0.60 5.55
N GLU A 20 -8.70 -0.90 4.94
CA GLU A 20 -8.31 -0.42 3.62
C GLU A 20 -9.28 -0.92 2.55
N PHE A 21 -9.68 -2.19 2.63
CA PHE A 21 -10.67 -2.74 1.73
C PHE A 21 -12.03 -2.07 1.90
N ARG A 22 -12.48 -1.89 3.14
CA ARG A 22 -13.74 -1.17 3.41
C ARG A 22 -13.73 0.23 2.84
N TYR A 23 -12.61 0.93 2.95
CA TYR A 23 -12.48 2.26 2.37
C TYR A 23 -12.65 2.24 0.84
N GLY A 24 -11.93 1.37 0.13
CA GLY A 24 -12.07 1.20 -1.32
C GLY A 24 -13.48 0.80 -1.72
N TRP A 25 -14.11 -0.07 -0.93
CA TRP A 25 -15.50 -0.48 -1.09
C TRP A 25 -16.49 0.65 -0.92
N ASP A 26 -16.33 1.49 0.10
CA ASP A 26 -17.18 2.65 0.35
C ASP A 26 -17.04 3.69 -0.78
N GLN A 27 -15.84 3.89 -1.30
CA GLN A 27 -15.62 4.72 -2.47
C GLN A 27 -16.33 4.18 -3.71
N LEU A 28 -16.21 2.89 -3.96
CA LEU A 28 -16.87 2.22 -5.08
C LEU A 28 -18.40 2.33 -4.98
N HIS A 29 -18.97 2.18 -3.78
CA HIS A 29 -20.41 2.38 -3.53
C HIS A 29 -20.91 3.77 -3.87
N ARG A 30 -20.07 4.79 -3.67
CA ARG A 30 -20.44 6.19 -3.97
C ARG A 30 -20.49 6.49 -5.46
N ILE A 31 -19.68 5.78 -6.27
CA ILE A 31 -19.59 6.01 -7.72
C ILE A 31 -20.48 5.07 -8.53
N LEU A 32 -20.93 3.95 -7.96
CA LEU A 32 -21.80 3.01 -8.66
C LEU A 32 -23.25 3.51 -8.67
N PRO A 33 -23.90 3.52 -9.83
CA PRO A 33 -25.30 3.89 -9.92
C PRO A 33 -26.20 2.83 -9.27
N ALA A 34 -27.26 3.26 -8.63
CA ALA A 34 -28.31 2.36 -8.15
C ALA A 34 -29.30 2.00 -9.29
N PRO A 35 -29.81 0.77 -9.39
CA PRO A 35 -29.51 -0.38 -8.55
C PRO A 35 -28.23 -1.11 -9.02
N THR A 36 -27.38 -1.46 -8.07
CA THR A 36 -26.19 -2.30 -8.32
C THR A 36 -26.39 -3.65 -7.64
N VAL A 37 -26.19 -4.73 -8.38
CA VAL A 37 -26.26 -6.09 -7.85
C VAL A 37 -24.83 -6.56 -7.56
N TRP A 38 -24.61 -7.07 -6.37
CA TRP A 38 -23.31 -7.48 -5.86
C TRP A 38 -23.19 -9.00 -5.82
N GLN A 39 -22.08 -9.53 -6.31
CA GLN A 39 -21.80 -10.95 -6.28
C GLN A 39 -20.31 -11.18 -6.00
N GLU A 40 -20.02 -11.95 -4.98
CA GLU A 40 -18.66 -12.43 -4.71
C GLU A 40 -18.47 -13.82 -5.29
N MET A 41 -17.28 -14.12 -5.83
CA MET A 41 -16.93 -15.44 -6.30
C MET A 41 -15.47 -15.76 -6.00
N PRO A 42 -15.12 -17.01 -5.68
CA PRO A 42 -13.74 -17.40 -5.53
C PRO A 42 -12.99 -17.31 -6.86
N GLU A 43 -11.69 -17.01 -6.79
CA GLU A 43 -10.86 -17.00 -7.99
C GLU A 43 -10.84 -18.39 -8.64
N PRO A 44 -11.15 -18.50 -9.94
CA PRO A 44 -11.14 -19.77 -10.63
C PRO A 44 -9.74 -20.37 -10.71
N ALA A 45 -9.61 -21.66 -10.42
CA ALA A 45 -8.34 -22.37 -10.35
C ALA A 45 -7.55 -22.45 -11.68
N SER A 46 -8.19 -22.12 -12.80
CA SER A 46 -7.54 -22.12 -14.11
C SER A 46 -8.16 -21.10 -15.05
N PRO A 47 -7.44 -20.63 -16.08
CA PRO A 47 -7.99 -19.72 -17.09
C PRO A 47 -9.27 -20.22 -17.75
N GLN A 48 -9.40 -21.53 -17.95
CA GLN A 48 -10.57 -22.15 -18.57
C GLN A 48 -11.81 -22.15 -17.66
N ALA A 49 -11.61 -22.12 -16.35
CA ALA A 49 -12.69 -22.09 -15.36
C ALA A 49 -13.36 -20.72 -15.19
N TRP A 50 -12.77 -19.64 -15.73
CA TRP A 50 -13.30 -18.28 -15.58
C TRP A 50 -14.66 -18.09 -16.26
N GLY A 51 -14.83 -18.54 -17.50
CA GLY A 51 -16.09 -18.42 -18.23
C GLY A 51 -17.26 -19.03 -17.43
N PRO A 52 -17.21 -20.34 -17.10
CA PRO A 52 -18.26 -20.97 -16.30
C PRO A 52 -18.49 -20.37 -14.92
N ALA A 53 -17.46 -19.84 -14.26
CA ALA A 53 -17.61 -19.20 -12.95
C ALA A 53 -18.34 -17.84 -13.06
N LEU A 54 -17.96 -17.01 -14.03
CA LEU A 54 -18.63 -15.74 -14.29
C LEU A 54 -20.06 -15.94 -14.75
N GLU A 55 -20.32 -17.00 -15.54
CA GLU A 55 -21.67 -17.36 -15.96
C GLU A 55 -22.59 -17.70 -14.78
N ARG A 56 -22.09 -18.49 -13.82
CA ARG A 56 -22.81 -18.76 -12.57
C ARG A 56 -23.06 -17.50 -11.75
N ALA A 57 -22.07 -16.63 -11.59
CA ALA A 57 -22.22 -15.37 -10.88
C ALA A 57 -23.23 -14.44 -11.56
N SER A 58 -23.20 -14.35 -12.89
CA SER A 58 -24.16 -13.57 -13.68
C SER A 58 -25.58 -14.13 -13.61
N ALA A 59 -25.73 -15.44 -13.59
CA ALA A 59 -27.02 -16.12 -13.42
C ALA A 59 -27.58 -15.89 -12.01
N ALA A 60 -26.74 -15.97 -10.97
CA ALA A 60 -27.13 -15.69 -9.60
C ALA A 60 -27.62 -14.23 -9.40
N ALA A 61 -27.03 -13.30 -10.15
CA ALA A 61 -27.42 -11.89 -10.15
C ALA A 61 -28.66 -11.60 -11.03
N ALA A 62 -29.28 -12.61 -11.65
CA ALA A 62 -30.44 -12.50 -12.54
C ALA A 62 -30.27 -11.45 -13.66
N LEU A 63 -29.09 -11.37 -14.26
CA LEU A 63 -28.75 -10.35 -15.25
C LEU A 63 -29.34 -10.64 -16.62
N GLU A 64 -30.05 -9.67 -17.19
CA GLU A 64 -30.54 -9.72 -18.56
C GLU A 64 -29.45 -9.36 -19.58
N GLY A 65 -29.69 -9.67 -20.87
CA GLY A 65 -28.71 -9.64 -21.95
C GLY A 65 -27.88 -8.38 -22.13
N ASN A 66 -28.42 -7.22 -21.80
CA ASN A 66 -27.77 -5.92 -21.92
C ASN A 66 -27.23 -5.39 -20.59
N ALA A 67 -27.26 -6.18 -19.52
CA ALA A 67 -26.68 -5.76 -18.24
C ALA A 67 -25.15 -5.61 -18.37
N ARG A 68 -24.63 -4.58 -17.73
CA ARG A 68 -23.20 -4.33 -17.66
C ARG A 68 -22.62 -5.02 -16.44
N VAL A 69 -21.50 -5.68 -16.60
CA VAL A 69 -20.82 -6.44 -15.54
C VAL A 69 -19.48 -5.78 -15.28
N LEU A 70 -19.30 -5.25 -14.08
CA LEU A 70 -18.02 -4.75 -13.60
C LEU A 70 -17.35 -5.87 -12.81
N LEU A 71 -16.22 -6.33 -13.31
CA LEU A 71 -15.39 -7.34 -12.64
C LEU A 71 -14.29 -6.63 -11.87
N LEU A 72 -14.21 -6.93 -10.58
CA LEU A 72 -13.12 -6.50 -9.70
C LEU A 72 -12.38 -7.76 -9.24
N ARG A 73 -11.12 -7.93 -9.62
CA ARG A 73 -10.39 -9.19 -9.40
C ARG A 73 -10.03 -9.43 -7.94
N HIS A 74 -9.76 -8.38 -7.19
CA HIS A 74 -9.58 -8.44 -5.74
C HIS A 74 -9.91 -7.10 -5.09
N GLY A 75 -10.18 -7.13 -3.79
CA GLY A 75 -10.69 -5.98 -3.07
C GLY A 75 -9.66 -4.90 -2.72
N HIS A 76 -8.41 -5.08 -3.12
CA HIS A 76 -7.33 -4.14 -2.84
C HIS A 76 -7.13 -3.10 -3.96
N VAL A 77 -8.17 -2.82 -4.73
CA VAL A 77 -8.11 -1.85 -5.82
C VAL A 77 -8.90 -0.61 -5.45
N MET A 78 -8.26 0.55 -5.51
CA MET A 78 -8.93 1.83 -5.45
C MET A 78 -9.28 2.30 -6.86
N VAL A 79 -10.58 2.54 -7.09
CA VAL A 79 -11.13 3.01 -8.36
C VAL A 79 -11.46 4.49 -8.21
N GLY A 80 -10.78 5.35 -8.96
CA GLY A 80 -11.08 6.78 -8.97
C GLY A 80 -12.50 7.07 -9.50
N PRO A 81 -13.13 8.19 -9.11
CA PRO A 81 -14.50 8.50 -9.48
C PRO A 81 -14.73 8.54 -10.99
N ASP A 82 -13.75 8.97 -11.77
CA ASP A 82 -13.85 9.08 -13.23
C ASP A 82 -13.63 7.76 -13.98
N VAL A 83 -13.07 6.75 -13.32
CA VAL A 83 -12.68 5.48 -13.98
C VAL A 83 -13.91 4.76 -14.52
N LEU A 84 -14.95 4.64 -13.71
CA LEU A 84 -16.20 4.00 -14.13
C LEU A 84 -16.85 4.74 -15.29
N ASP A 85 -16.92 6.06 -15.22
CA ASP A 85 -17.50 6.89 -16.29
C ASP A 85 -16.71 6.75 -17.60
N ARG A 86 -15.38 6.66 -17.54
CA ARG A 86 -14.52 6.43 -18.70
C ARG A 86 -14.75 5.06 -19.31
N LEU A 87 -14.82 4.02 -18.48
CA LEU A 87 -15.14 2.65 -18.93
C LEU A 87 -16.53 2.58 -19.53
N LEU A 88 -17.52 3.23 -18.93
CA LEU A 88 -18.90 3.24 -19.43
C LEU A 88 -19.03 3.93 -20.79
N ARG A 89 -18.40 5.10 -20.96
CA ARG A 89 -18.40 5.81 -22.26
C ARG A 89 -17.70 5.00 -23.35
N ALA A 90 -16.55 4.42 -23.02
CA ALA A 90 -15.82 3.60 -23.98
C ALA A 90 -16.59 2.32 -24.37
N LEU A 91 -17.41 1.77 -23.46
CA LEU A 91 -18.23 0.59 -23.75
C LEU A 91 -19.38 0.88 -24.72
N ASP A 92 -19.92 2.11 -24.72
CA ASP A 92 -20.97 2.51 -25.65
C ASP A 92 -20.44 2.56 -27.11
N ASP A 93 -19.12 2.82 -27.27
CA ASP A 93 -18.45 2.90 -28.57
C ASP A 93 -17.84 1.56 -29.03
N ALA A 94 -17.56 0.63 -28.09
CA ALA A 94 -16.88 -0.63 -28.35
C ALA A 94 -17.81 -1.82 -28.12
N GLN A 95 -17.82 -2.76 -29.09
CA GLN A 95 -18.41 -4.08 -28.86
C GLN A 95 -17.35 -4.96 -28.18
N GLY A 96 -17.29 -4.97 -26.82
CA GLY A 96 -16.30 -5.81 -26.21
C GLY A 96 -16.17 -5.68 -24.70
N THR A 97 -15.01 -6.09 -24.23
CA THR A 97 -14.58 -6.01 -22.84
C THR A 97 -13.54 -4.90 -22.69
N LEU A 98 -13.73 -4.05 -21.72
CA LEU A 98 -12.85 -2.91 -21.44
C LEU A 98 -12.19 -3.06 -20.08
N SER A 99 -10.92 -2.73 -20.00
CA SER A 99 -10.13 -2.85 -18.76
C SER A 99 -9.47 -1.55 -18.39
N ALA A 100 -9.46 -1.26 -17.08
CA ALA A 100 -8.68 -0.19 -16.52
C ALA A 100 -7.20 -0.58 -16.44
N VAL A 101 -6.33 0.42 -16.50
CA VAL A 101 -4.86 0.30 -16.44
C VAL A 101 -4.39 0.49 -15.00
N HIS A 102 -3.30 -0.14 -14.60
CA HIS A 102 -2.62 0.15 -13.32
C HIS A 102 -1.10 0.28 -13.51
N ALA A 103 -0.43 0.88 -12.52
CA ALA A 103 1.01 1.21 -12.63
C ALA A 103 1.93 -0.02 -12.79
N PHE A 104 1.46 -1.21 -12.42
CA PHE A 104 2.21 -2.46 -12.55
C PHE A 104 1.89 -3.25 -13.82
N ASP A 105 1.06 -2.70 -14.72
CA ASP A 105 0.86 -3.29 -16.03
C ASP A 105 2.17 -3.23 -16.82
N PRO A 106 2.70 -4.35 -17.35
CA PRO A 106 4.00 -4.37 -18.03
C PRO A 106 4.15 -3.44 -19.23
N GLY A 107 3.06 -3.00 -19.82
CA GLY A 107 3.10 -1.98 -20.88
C GLY A 107 3.01 -0.55 -20.36
N PHE A 108 2.80 -0.35 -19.05
CA PHE A 108 2.67 0.97 -18.48
C PHE A 108 4.04 1.67 -18.41
N PRO A 109 4.21 2.87 -18.99
CA PRO A 109 5.49 3.54 -19.00
C PRO A 109 5.97 3.89 -17.59
N PRO A 110 7.15 3.44 -17.13
CA PRO A 110 7.65 3.74 -15.78
C PRO A 110 7.75 5.24 -15.47
N ALA A 111 8.04 6.06 -16.49
CA ALA A 111 8.07 7.53 -16.36
C ALA A 111 6.70 8.17 -16.08
N LEU A 112 5.62 7.41 -16.20
CA LEU A 112 4.26 7.81 -15.90
C LEU A 112 3.74 7.17 -14.62
N GLY A 113 4.61 6.55 -13.82
CA GLY A 113 4.25 5.97 -12.53
C GLY A 113 3.60 7.00 -11.60
N PRO A 114 2.77 6.55 -10.65
CA PRO A 114 2.10 7.44 -9.73
C PRO A 114 3.10 8.19 -8.84
N ASP A 115 2.94 9.51 -8.76
CA ASP A 115 3.77 10.42 -7.98
C ASP A 115 2.98 11.13 -6.86
N TYR A 116 1.81 10.63 -6.54
CA TYR A 116 0.90 11.24 -5.57
C TYR A 116 0.98 10.57 -4.18
N CYS A 117 0.69 11.36 -3.17
CA CYS A 117 0.66 10.95 -1.77
C CYS A 117 -0.66 11.26 -1.06
N THR A 118 -1.62 11.87 -1.76
CA THR A 118 -2.95 12.22 -1.26
C THR A 118 -4.02 11.88 -2.29
N VAL A 119 -5.28 11.78 -1.86
CA VAL A 119 -6.43 11.53 -2.75
C VAL A 119 -6.51 12.59 -3.85
N ARG A 120 -6.32 13.85 -3.50
CA ARG A 120 -6.30 14.94 -4.49
C ARG A 120 -5.13 14.85 -5.46
N GLY A 121 -3.96 14.44 -4.97
CA GLY A 121 -2.81 14.15 -5.84
C GLY A 121 -3.17 13.07 -6.85
N MET A 122 -3.84 12.00 -6.42
CA MET A 122 -4.34 10.94 -7.28
C MET A 122 -5.36 11.48 -8.31
N GLU A 123 -6.33 12.29 -7.91
CA GLU A 123 -7.30 12.89 -8.82
C GLU A 123 -6.62 13.73 -9.92
N ARG A 124 -5.62 14.54 -9.55
CA ARG A 124 -4.80 15.32 -10.50
C ARG A 124 -4.00 14.42 -11.46
N TYR A 125 -3.36 13.39 -10.92
CA TYR A 125 -2.62 12.41 -11.71
C TYR A 125 -3.54 11.74 -12.74
N LEU A 126 -4.73 11.30 -12.32
CA LEU A 126 -5.72 10.69 -13.21
C LEU A 126 -6.20 11.64 -14.31
N ALA A 127 -6.44 12.91 -13.96
CA ALA A 127 -6.84 13.93 -14.94
C ALA A 127 -5.73 14.17 -15.98
N GLN A 128 -4.47 14.23 -15.55
CA GLN A 128 -3.32 14.39 -16.44
C GLN A 128 -3.09 13.14 -17.31
N LEU A 129 -3.24 11.96 -16.74
CA LEU A 129 -3.11 10.69 -17.46
C LEU A 129 -4.18 10.56 -18.54
N GLY A 130 -5.42 10.93 -18.23
CA GLY A 130 -6.55 10.90 -19.19
C GLY A 130 -6.44 11.91 -20.34
N ALA A 131 -5.58 12.93 -20.20
CA ALA A 131 -5.31 13.90 -21.25
C ALA A 131 -4.11 13.49 -22.16
N ARG A 132 -3.41 12.40 -21.85
CA ARG A 132 -2.25 11.93 -22.62
C ARG A 132 -2.65 10.82 -23.59
N ASP A 133 -2.06 10.84 -24.79
CA ASP A 133 -2.06 9.68 -25.69
C ASP A 133 -1.13 8.61 -25.09
N LEU A 134 -1.71 7.68 -24.36
CA LEU A 134 -0.96 6.51 -23.89
C LEU A 134 -0.81 5.51 -25.03
N PRO A 135 0.37 4.90 -25.20
CA PRO A 135 0.53 3.83 -26.16
C PRO A 135 -0.44 2.69 -25.80
N PRO A 136 -0.96 1.95 -26.80
CA PRO A 136 -1.73 0.76 -26.52
C PRO A 136 -0.85 -0.20 -25.72
N LEU A 137 -1.39 -0.72 -24.62
CA LEU A 137 -0.68 -1.73 -23.86
C LEU A 137 -0.53 -3.00 -24.74
N PRO A 138 0.64 -3.64 -24.71
CA PRO A 138 0.85 -4.85 -25.49
C PRO A 138 -0.16 -5.91 -25.07
N ASP A 139 -0.78 -6.54 -26.06
CA ASP A 139 -1.66 -7.69 -25.87
C ASP A 139 -0.83 -8.91 -25.44
N SER A 140 -0.35 -8.88 -24.21
CA SER A 140 0.33 -10.02 -23.63
C SER A 140 -0.74 -10.86 -22.93
N GLY A 141 -1.06 -12.02 -23.48
CA GLY A 141 -2.00 -12.98 -22.89
C GLY A 141 -1.66 -13.44 -21.45
N GLN A 142 -0.71 -12.77 -20.81
CA GLN A 142 -0.28 -12.95 -19.43
C GLN A 142 -0.94 -11.95 -18.46
N HIS A 143 -1.57 -10.88 -18.96
CA HIS A 143 -2.20 -9.87 -18.10
C HIS A 143 -3.58 -10.32 -17.64
N THR A 144 -3.78 -10.24 -16.35
CA THR A 144 -5.12 -10.35 -15.79
C THR A 144 -5.56 -8.96 -15.32
N PRO A 145 -6.50 -8.34 -16.04
CA PRO A 145 -7.01 -7.03 -15.65
C PRO A 145 -7.58 -7.05 -14.24
N LEU A 146 -7.29 -6.00 -13.45
CA LEU A 146 -7.80 -5.85 -12.10
C LEU A 146 -9.26 -5.39 -12.08
N VAL A 147 -9.59 -4.46 -12.97
CA VAL A 147 -10.95 -3.91 -13.14
C VAL A 147 -11.34 -4.00 -14.59
N THR A 148 -12.44 -4.67 -14.87
CA THR A 148 -12.94 -4.91 -16.23
C THR A 148 -14.42 -4.62 -16.28
N LEU A 149 -14.85 -3.81 -17.25
CA LEU A 149 -16.24 -3.60 -17.60
C LEU A 149 -16.58 -4.41 -18.86
N THR A 150 -17.65 -5.21 -18.79
CA THR A 150 -18.09 -6.07 -19.89
C THR A 150 -19.63 -6.13 -19.93
N THR A 151 -20.18 -6.92 -20.85
CA THR A 151 -21.60 -7.19 -20.92
C THR A 151 -21.93 -8.60 -20.43
N ALA A 152 -23.13 -8.82 -19.93
CA ALA A 152 -23.60 -10.16 -19.58
C ALA A 152 -23.58 -11.11 -20.80
N ALA A 153 -23.73 -10.57 -22.02
CA ALA A 153 -23.60 -11.35 -23.25
C ALA A 153 -22.17 -11.86 -23.47
N ALA A 154 -21.15 -11.01 -23.30
CA ALA A 154 -19.75 -11.40 -23.40
C ALA A 154 -19.34 -12.43 -22.31
N VAL A 155 -19.88 -12.28 -21.09
CA VAL A 155 -19.70 -13.26 -20.01
C VAL A 155 -20.25 -14.62 -20.44
N ARG A 156 -21.46 -14.69 -20.94
CA ARG A 156 -22.08 -15.93 -21.40
C ARG A 156 -21.35 -16.56 -22.60
N ALA A 157 -20.81 -15.73 -23.49
CA ALA A 157 -20.03 -16.19 -24.62
C ALA A 157 -18.60 -16.65 -24.28
N GLY A 158 -18.15 -16.46 -23.02
CA GLY A 158 -16.81 -16.79 -22.57
C GLY A 158 -15.71 -15.91 -23.18
N THR A 159 -16.06 -14.73 -23.72
CA THR A 159 -15.13 -13.86 -24.47
C THR A 159 -14.49 -12.76 -23.62
N VAL A 160 -14.73 -12.71 -22.30
CA VAL A 160 -14.28 -11.65 -21.41
C VAL A 160 -12.76 -11.44 -21.41
N ARG A 161 -11.98 -12.51 -21.57
CA ARG A 161 -10.50 -12.44 -21.50
C ARG A 161 -9.82 -12.24 -22.86
N SER A 162 -10.40 -12.75 -23.91
CA SER A 162 -9.74 -12.82 -25.22
C SER A 162 -9.74 -11.50 -25.99
N HIS A 163 -10.49 -10.49 -25.54
CA HIS A 163 -10.70 -9.25 -26.27
C HIS A 163 -10.77 -8.02 -25.34
N ALA A 164 -10.04 -8.05 -24.22
CA ALA A 164 -10.00 -6.90 -23.33
C ALA A 164 -9.22 -5.75 -23.99
N GLN A 165 -9.88 -4.61 -24.18
CA GLN A 165 -9.25 -3.38 -24.63
C GLN A 165 -8.95 -2.49 -23.44
N TRP A 166 -7.73 -1.98 -23.37
CA TRP A 166 -7.33 -1.07 -22.34
C TRP A 166 -7.90 0.33 -22.61
N VAL A 167 -8.45 0.95 -21.57
CA VAL A 167 -8.91 2.34 -21.61
C VAL A 167 -7.85 3.21 -20.94
N PRO A 168 -6.99 3.90 -21.70
CA PRO A 168 -5.79 4.54 -21.16
C PRO A 168 -6.05 5.54 -20.04
N GLY A 169 -7.17 6.23 -20.05
CA GLY A 169 -7.52 7.18 -19.00
C GLY A 169 -8.21 6.56 -17.78
N ALA A 170 -8.53 5.26 -17.83
CA ALA A 170 -9.15 4.54 -16.73
C ALA A 170 -8.06 3.84 -15.90
N PHE A 171 -7.46 4.58 -14.98
CA PHE A 171 -6.38 4.09 -14.11
C PHE A 171 -6.94 3.67 -12.75
N VAL A 172 -6.44 2.54 -12.22
CA VAL A 172 -6.75 2.05 -10.89
C VAL A 172 -5.46 1.86 -10.08
N HIS A 173 -5.56 1.97 -8.77
CA HIS A 173 -4.47 1.71 -7.87
C HIS A 173 -4.65 0.34 -7.22
N ASP A 174 -3.60 -0.49 -7.24
CA ASP A 174 -3.59 -1.84 -6.68
C ASP A 174 -2.77 -1.89 -5.41
N PHE A 175 -3.36 -2.40 -4.33
CA PHE A 175 -2.72 -2.54 -3.02
C PHE A 175 -2.35 -3.99 -2.68
N ALA A 176 -2.56 -4.95 -3.59
CA ALA A 176 -2.33 -6.37 -3.30
C ALA A 176 -0.88 -6.67 -2.85
N ASN A 177 0.08 -5.87 -3.31
CA ASN A 177 1.49 -6.05 -3.00
C ASN A 177 1.97 -5.22 -1.78
N TYR A 178 1.06 -4.54 -1.08
CA TYR A 178 1.43 -3.69 0.06
C TYR A 178 2.21 -4.46 1.14
N HIS A 179 1.81 -5.69 1.45
CA HIS A 179 2.46 -6.53 2.46
C HIS A 179 3.71 -7.27 1.95
N GLN A 180 4.06 -7.15 0.67
CA GLN A 180 5.17 -7.87 0.02
C GLN A 180 6.39 -6.98 -0.24
N ALA A 181 6.38 -5.74 0.23
CA ALA A 181 7.44 -4.78 -0.01
C ALA A 181 8.78 -5.31 0.50
N ARG A 182 9.78 -5.43 -0.38
CA ARG A 182 11.14 -5.87 -0.02
C ARG A 182 11.96 -4.78 0.65
N ARG A 183 11.52 -3.52 0.58
CA ARG A 183 12.15 -2.36 1.22
C ARG A 183 13.67 -2.34 1.04
N GLU A 184 14.11 -2.58 -0.19
CA GLU A 184 15.53 -2.57 -0.55
C GLU A 184 16.20 -1.20 -0.34
N ASP A 185 15.39 -0.14 -0.30
CA ASP A 185 15.75 1.22 0.10
C ASP A 185 16.33 1.30 1.53
N MET A 186 15.96 0.36 2.40
CA MET A 186 16.44 0.29 3.80
C MET A 186 17.74 -0.52 3.96
N LEU A 187 18.13 -1.33 2.98
CA LEU A 187 19.32 -2.19 3.08
C LEU A 187 20.65 -1.42 3.31
N PRO A 188 20.85 -0.22 2.72
CA PRO A 188 22.04 0.58 3.00
C PRO A 188 22.16 1.05 4.46
N LEU A 189 21.03 1.17 5.17
CA LEU A 189 20.98 1.58 6.57
C LEU A 189 21.30 0.43 7.53
N LEU A 190 21.26 -0.82 7.06
CA LEU A 190 21.52 -1.99 7.89
C LEU A 190 23.00 -1.98 8.38
N PRO A 191 23.26 -2.01 9.71
CA PRO A 191 24.62 -1.98 10.23
C PRO A 191 25.49 -3.13 9.71
N ALA A 192 26.77 -2.85 9.51
CA ALA A 192 27.74 -3.90 9.20
C ALA A 192 27.86 -4.87 10.37
N GLY A 193 27.91 -6.18 10.08
CA GLY A 193 28.03 -7.21 11.12
C GLY A 193 26.71 -7.60 11.78
N THR A 194 25.57 -7.07 11.35
CA THR A 194 24.26 -7.55 11.80
C THR A 194 24.12 -9.04 11.53
N ALA A 195 23.83 -9.81 12.55
CA ALA A 195 23.65 -11.26 12.48
C ALA A 195 22.20 -11.68 12.75
N ARG A 196 21.49 -10.95 13.61
CA ARG A 196 20.10 -11.24 13.98
C ARG A 196 19.22 -10.00 13.86
N VAL A 197 18.16 -10.11 13.07
CA VAL A 197 17.23 -9.01 12.77
C VAL A 197 15.82 -9.37 13.20
N LEU A 198 15.12 -8.45 13.88
CA LEU A 198 13.68 -8.50 14.11
C LEU A 198 12.99 -7.43 13.28
N ASP A 199 12.05 -7.82 12.44
CA ASP A 199 11.17 -6.90 11.73
C ASP A 199 9.79 -6.91 12.38
N VAL A 200 9.32 -5.75 12.83
CA VAL A 200 8.05 -5.61 13.52
C VAL A 200 7.02 -5.03 12.56
N GLY A 201 5.92 -5.76 12.35
CA GLY A 201 4.89 -5.39 11.37
C GLY A 201 5.38 -5.59 9.92
N GLY A 202 6.33 -6.51 9.68
CA GLY A 202 6.95 -6.70 8.38
C GLY A 202 6.11 -7.47 7.36
N GLY A 203 4.79 -7.60 7.57
CA GLY A 203 3.87 -8.24 6.65
C GLY A 203 4.28 -9.67 6.30
N GLU A 204 4.45 -9.96 5.01
CA GLU A 204 4.85 -11.28 4.51
C GLU A 204 6.36 -11.55 4.61
N GLY A 205 7.15 -10.64 5.22
CA GLY A 205 8.58 -10.82 5.45
C GLY A 205 9.48 -10.45 4.27
N GLY A 206 9.00 -9.65 3.33
CA GLY A 206 9.77 -9.28 2.13
C GLY A 206 11.10 -8.59 2.43
N PHE A 207 11.15 -7.70 3.42
CA PHE A 207 12.39 -7.04 3.86
C PHE A 207 13.37 -8.03 4.50
N LEU A 208 12.89 -8.92 5.36
CA LEU A 208 13.71 -9.94 5.98
C LEU A 208 14.28 -10.91 4.96
N GLN A 209 13.53 -11.26 3.92
CA GLN A 209 14.03 -12.06 2.81
C GLN A 209 15.17 -11.32 2.08
N ALA A 210 15.01 -10.02 1.79
CA ALA A 210 16.06 -9.24 1.16
C ALA A 210 17.35 -9.16 2.02
N ILE A 211 17.21 -9.00 3.34
CA ILE A 211 18.35 -9.03 4.27
C ILE A 211 19.03 -10.40 4.27
N LYS A 212 18.25 -11.48 4.32
CA LYS A 212 18.78 -12.85 4.34
C LYS A 212 19.56 -13.17 3.07
N GLU A 213 19.04 -12.77 1.91
CA GLU A 213 19.71 -12.91 0.62
C GLU A 213 21.03 -12.10 0.58
N LEU A 214 21.04 -10.90 1.13
CA LEU A 214 22.20 -10.01 1.12
C LEU A 214 23.30 -10.42 2.10
N ARG A 215 22.93 -10.88 3.31
CA ARG A 215 23.86 -11.02 4.44
C ARG A 215 23.81 -12.37 5.16
N GLY A 216 22.82 -13.21 4.89
CA GLY A 216 22.64 -14.49 5.60
C GLY A 216 22.30 -14.34 7.08
N CYS A 217 21.67 -13.22 7.48
CA CYS A 217 21.23 -12.98 8.86
C CYS A 217 20.16 -13.96 9.30
N GLU A 218 20.11 -14.26 10.60
CA GLU A 218 18.97 -14.90 11.23
C GLU A 218 17.80 -13.91 11.28
N THR A 219 16.65 -14.29 10.72
CA THR A 219 15.51 -13.40 10.48
C THR A 219 14.33 -13.74 11.37
N HIS A 220 13.80 -12.72 12.05
CA HIS A 220 12.64 -12.83 12.94
C HIS A 220 11.57 -11.82 12.52
N LEU A 221 10.34 -12.27 12.41
CA LEU A 221 9.17 -11.45 12.11
C LEU A 221 8.23 -11.42 13.32
N ALA A 222 7.84 -10.24 13.78
CA ALA A 222 6.72 -10.06 14.69
C ALA A 222 5.57 -9.39 13.92
N GLU A 223 4.49 -10.14 13.67
CA GLU A 223 3.40 -9.68 12.81
C GLU A 223 2.04 -10.02 13.45
N TYR A 224 1.10 -9.08 13.35
CA TYR A 224 -0.24 -9.25 13.91
C TYR A 224 -1.16 -10.06 12.98
N SER A 225 -1.03 -9.89 11.67
CA SER A 225 -1.85 -10.57 10.66
C SER A 225 -1.54 -12.06 10.59
N GLU A 226 -2.53 -12.91 10.87
CA GLU A 226 -2.38 -14.36 10.72
C GLU A 226 -2.06 -14.76 9.28
N GLU A 227 -2.65 -14.08 8.32
CA GLU A 227 -2.45 -14.37 6.91
C GLU A 227 -1.03 -14.05 6.46
N ALA A 228 -0.54 -12.84 6.77
CA ALA A 228 0.83 -12.45 6.49
C ALA A 228 1.82 -13.40 7.17
N CYS A 229 1.59 -13.78 8.43
CA CYS A 229 2.39 -14.78 9.14
C CYS A 229 2.41 -16.14 8.42
N ARG A 230 1.29 -16.56 7.83
CA ARG A 230 1.21 -17.84 7.11
C ARG A 230 2.12 -17.85 5.89
N THR A 231 2.12 -16.77 5.12
CA THR A 231 3.01 -16.59 3.97
C THR A 231 4.47 -16.49 4.41
N ALA A 232 4.75 -15.70 5.45
CA ALA A 232 6.11 -15.47 5.94
C ALA A 232 6.80 -16.73 6.48
N ARG A 233 6.07 -17.71 7.03
CA ARG A 233 6.64 -18.97 7.59
C ARG A 233 7.47 -19.80 6.60
N GLY A 234 7.32 -19.57 5.30
CA GLY A 234 8.15 -20.21 4.27
C GLY A 234 9.40 -19.41 3.87
N GLN A 235 9.53 -18.18 4.35
CA GLN A 235 10.51 -17.21 3.85
C GLN A 235 11.49 -16.73 4.93
N VAL A 236 11.06 -16.65 6.19
CA VAL A 236 11.87 -16.19 7.33
C VAL A 236 12.12 -17.30 8.34
N ASP A 237 13.17 -17.17 9.16
CA ASP A 237 13.56 -18.24 10.08
C ASP A 237 12.59 -18.38 11.25
N HIS A 238 12.09 -17.25 11.79
CA HIS A 238 11.17 -17.25 12.93
C HIS A 238 10.03 -16.27 12.71
N VAL A 239 8.79 -16.72 12.96
CA VAL A 239 7.57 -15.91 12.86
C VAL A 239 6.84 -15.91 14.19
N TRP A 240 6.68 -14.75 14.78
CA TRP A 240 5.98 -14.48 16.05
C TRP A 240 4.67 -13.77 15.75
N GLN A 241 3.58 -14.53 15.74
CA GLN A 241 2.24 -13.96 15.49
C GLN A 241 1.68 -13.33 16.74
N GLY A 242 1.17 -12.11 16.65
CA GLY A 242 0.46 -11.39 17.70
C GLY A 242 1.01 -10.00 17.98
N ASP A 243 0.56 -9.40 19.08
CA ASP A 243 0.96 -8.07 19.49
C ASP A 243 2.43 -8.03 19.92
N PHE A 244 3.20 -7.17 19.28
CA PHE A 244 4.62 -6.96 19.59
C PHE A 244 4.86 -6.63 21.07
N LEU A 245 3.99 -5.81 21.70
CA LEU A 245 4.18 -5.42 23.11
C LEU A 245 4.10 -6.57 24.09
N THR A 246 3.34 -7.61 23.77
CA THR A 246 3.09 -8.75 24.66
C THR A 246 3.81 -10.02 24.23
N GLN A 247 4.45 -10.02 23.04
CA GLN A 247 5.11 -11.20 22.47
C GLN A 247 6.28 -11.65 23.36
N PRO A 248 6.30 -12.90 23.86
CA PRO A 248 7.35 -13.34 24.78
C PRO A 248 8.70 -13.68 24.12
N PHE A 249 8.76 -13.78 22.78
CA PHE A 249 9.93 -14.23 22.03
C PHE A 249 10.55 -15.52 22.63
N ALA A 250 9.69 -16.50 22.93
CA ALA A 250 10.07 -17.75 23.56
C ALA A 250 11.12 -18.52 22.72
N GLY A 251 12.12 -19.07 23.37
CA GLY A 251 13.20 -19.82 22.70
C GLY A 251 14.44 -18.99 22.36
N LEU A 252 14.37 -17.67 22.51
CA LEU A 252 15.54 -16.81 22.40
C LEU A 252 16.27 -16.69 23.75
N PRO A 253 17.60 -16.44 23.74
CA PRO A 253 18.35 -16.13 24.97
C PRO A 253 17.70 -14.99 25.75
N GLY A 254 17.65 -15.09 27.09
CA GLY A 254 17.03 -14.06 27.92
C GLY A 254 15.54 -13.82 27.67
N GLN A 255 14.82 -14.76 27.06
CA GLN A 255 13.46 -14.58 26.56
C GLN A 255 13.32 -13.42 25.57
N GLY A 256 14.34 -13.20 24.77
CA GLY A 256 14.43 -12.13 23.78
C GLY A 256 15.16 -10.87 24.25
N GLU A 257 15.47 -10.71 25.53
CA GLU A 257 16.27 -9.59 26.01
C GLU A 257 17.68 -9.60 25.40
N ALA A 258 18.13 -8.41 24.96
CA ALA A 258 19.46 -8.21 24.33
C ALA A 258 19.76 -9.22 23.20
N ALA A 259 18.73 -9.59 22.42
CA ALA A 259 18.83 -10.68 21.45
C ALA A 259 19.11 -10.21 20.01
N PHE A 260 18.73 -8.98 19.65
CA PHE A 260 18.72 -8.51 18.26
C PHE A 260 19.77 -7.44 18.01
N ASP A 261 20.55 -7.59 16.94
CA ASP A 261 21.50 -6.57 16.49
C ASP A 261 20.76 -5.40 15.79
N CYS A 262 19.62 -5.70 15.17
CA CYS A 262 18.80 -4.73 14.49
C CYS A 262 17.32 -5.04 14.68
N ILE A 263 16.52 -4.01 14.97
CA ILE A 263 15.05 -4.10 15.00
C ILE A 263 14.50 -3.06 14.03
N SER A 264 13.60 -3.47 13.12
CA SER A 264 12.99 -2.57 12.13
C SER A 264 11.50 -2.33 12.40
N PHE A 265 11.07 -1.10 12.11
CA PHE A 265 9.69 -0.64 12.08
C PHE A 265 9.51 0.17 10.79
N LEU A 266 9.08 -0.49 9.72
CA LEU A 266 9.01 0.11 8.39
C LEU A 266 7.56 0.41 8.05
N ASP A 267 7.19 1.70 8.18
CA ASP A 267 5.82 2.19 8.05
C ASP A 267 4.87 1.49 9.04
N VAL A 268 5.22 1.52 10.32
CA VAL A 268 4.54 0.77 11.39
C VAL A 268 4.23 1.63 12.62
N LEU A 269 5.13 2.53 13.04
CA LEU A 269 4.92 3.30 14.28
C LEU A 269 3.76 4.29 14.19
N GLU A 270 3.37 4.71 12.99
CA GLU A 270 2.19 5.53 12.73
C GLU A 270 0.86 4.79 13.01
N HIS A 271 0.89 3.46 13.03
CA HIS A 271 -0.24 2.62 13.41
C HIS A 271 -0.28 2.31 14.93
N ALA A 272 0.80 2.61 15.66
CA ALA A 272 0.88 2.32 17.07
C ALA A 272 0.13 3.35 17.92
N ASN A 273 -0.76 2.90 18.80
CA ASN A 273 -1.42 3.79 19.78
C ASN A 273 -0.41 4.44 20.73
N ASP A 274 0.63 3.71 21.12
CA ASP A 274 1.74 4.20 21.95
C ASP A 274 3.09 3.82 21.33
N PRO A 275 3.59 4.61 20.36
CA PRO A 275 4.88 4.34 19.72
C PRO A 275 6.07 4.41 20.69
N ARG A 276 5.94 5.17 21.80
CA ARG A 276 6.97 5.22 22.84
C ARG A 276 7.12 3.88 23.56
N ALA A 277 6.00 3.22 23.89
CA ALA A 277 6.03 1.88 24.49
C ALA A 277 6.68 0.86 23.55
N TRP A 278 6.42 0.95 22.25
CA TRP A 278 7.04 0.09 21.24
C TRP A 278 8.56 0.29 21.19
N LEU A 279 9.03 1.54 21.16
CA LEU A 279 10.44 1.87 21.16
C LEU A 279 11.14 1.47 22.48
N ALA A 280 10.49 1.66 23.62
CA ALA A 280 11.03 1.23 24.92
C ALA A 280 11.21 -0.30 24.97
N ARG A 281 10.24 -1.05 24.44
CA ARG A 281 10.36 -2.50 24.30
C ARG A 281 11.48 -2.89 23.36
N ALA A 282 11.57 -2.28 22.18
CA ALA A 282 12.65 -2.52 21.25
C ALA A 282 14.02 -2.31 21.89
N ARG A 283 14.16 -1.24 22.70
CA ARG A 283 15.40 -0.97 23.43
C ARG A 283 15.81 -2.13 24.36
N GLY A 284 14.86 -2.75 25.06
CA GLY A 284 15.12 -3.91 25.91
C GLY A 284 15.47 -5.19 25.13
N LEU A 285 15.07 -5.27 23.87
CA LEU A 285 15.35 -6.43 23.01
C LEU A 285 16.68 -6.29 22.21
N LEU A 286 17.22 -5.08 22.10
CA LEU A 286 18.45 -4.83 21.37
C LEU A 286 19.68 -5.38 22.14
N ALA A 287 20.55 -6.07 21.42
CA ALA A 287 21.87 -6.44 21.89
C ALA A 287 22.75 -5.18 22.12
N PRO A 288 23.80 -5.27 22.94
CA PRO A 288 24.75 -4.16 23.10
C PRO A 288 25.32 -3.71 21.74
N GLY A 289 25.20 -2.43 21.44
CA GLY A 289 25.59 -1.86 20.14
C GLY A 289 24.58 -2.07 19.02
N GLY A 290 23.42 -2.65 19.31
CA GLY A 290 22.33 -2.81 18.35
C GLY A 290 21.64 -1.48 18.00
N SER A 291 20.87 -1.48 16.92
CA SER A 291 20.19 -0.30 16.40
C SER A 291 18.76 -0.59 15.96
N ILE A 292 17.96 0.47 15.84
CA ILE A 292 16.66 0.40 15.17
C ILE A 292 16.73 1.03 13.78
N LEU A 293 15.95 0.48 12.85
CA LEU A 293 15.67 1.06 11.56
C LEU A 293 14.20 1.47 11.50
N LEU A 294 13.93 2.67 11.01
CA LEU A 294 12.59 3.23 10.91
C LEU A 294 12.35 3.74 9.50
N SER A 295 11.14 3.51 9.00
CA SER A 295 10.55 4.27 7.92
C SER A 295 9.27 4.92 8.46
N ILE A 296 9.15 6.23 8.30
CA ILE A 296 8.03 7.01 8.88
C ILE A 296 7.54 8.03 7.84
N PRO A 297 6.26 8.02 7.47
CA PRO A 297 5.69 9.02 6.59
C PRO A 297 5.67 10.41 7.23
N ASN A 298 5.94 11.43 6.41
CA ASN A 298 6.03 12.80 6.87
C ASN A 298 4.74 13.59 6.61
N VAL A 299 3.98 13.89 7.65
CA VAL A 299 2.77 14.73 7.53
C VAL A 299 3.08 16.20 7.16
N GLY A 300 4.34 16.62 7.30
CA GLY A 300 4.81 17.93 6.84
C GLY A 300 5.08 18.03 5.34
N HIS A 301 4.84 16.97 4.57
CA HIS A 301 4.99 16.94 3.12
C HIS A 301 4.04 17.94 2.44
N TRP A 302 4.52 18.60 1.37
CA TRP A 302 3.77 19.64 0.66
C TRP A 302 2.36 19.23 0.24
N GLY A 303 2.17 17.97 -0.17
CA GLY A 303 0.88 17.48 -0.62
C GLY A 303 -0.17 17.47 0.51
N VAL A 304 0.24 17.06 1.72
CA VAL A 304 -0.61 17.09 2.93
C VAL A 304 -0.93 18.53 3.33
N VAL A 305 0.07 19.39 3.34
CA VAL A 305 -0.12 20.80 3.72
C VAL A 305 -1.01 21.52 2.70
N ALA A 306 -0.89 21.18 1.41
CA ALA A 306 -1.78 21.69 0.37
C ALA A 306 -3.25 21.34 0.64
N ASP A 307 -3.51 20.08 0.93
CA ASP A 307 -4.86 19.61 1.26
C ASP A 307 -5.42 20.31 2.50
N LEU A 308 -4.61 20.47 3.55
CA LEU A 308 -5.02 21.18 4.78
C LEU A 308 -5.36 22.65 4.54
N ILE A 309 -4.58 23.36 3.72
CA ILE A 309 -4.85 24.76 3.37
C ILE A 309 -6.18 24.89 2.63
N GLU A 310 -6.56 23.88 1.86
CA GLU A 310 -7.84 23.82 1.16
C GLU A 310 -8.98 23.27 2.02
N GLY A 311 -8.75 23.01 3.29
CA GLY A 311 -9.75 22.50 4.24
C GLY A 311 -10.04 21.01 4.06
N ARG A 312 -9.11 20.24 3.47
CA ARG A 312 -9.26 18.81 3.22
C ARG A 312 -8.36 17.98 4.13
N TRP A 313 -8.87 16.84 4.53
CA TRP A 313 -8.14 15.75 5.18
C TRP A 313 -8.79 14.43 4.75
N ASP A 314 -8.47 14.01 3.55
CA ASP A 314 -9.10 12.84 2.94
C ASP A 314 -8.29 11.59 3.26
N TYR A 315 -8.86 10.69 4.05
CA TYR A 315 -8.26 9.39 4.29
C TYR A 315 -8.22 8.56 3.01
N CYS A 316 -7.21 7.72 2.89
CA CYS A 316 -7.02 6.81 1.77
C CYS A 316 -6.51 5.45 2.25
N PRO A 317 -6.52 4.43 1.41
CA PRO A 317 -6.10 3.09 1.83
C PRO A 317 -4.61 2.97 2.11
N LEU A 318 -3.78 3.89 1.62
CA LEU A 318 -2.33 3.88 1.85
C LEU A 318 -1.74 5.29 1.78
N GLY A 319 -0.42 5.40 2.02
CA GLY A 319 0.29 6.67 2.01
C GLY A 319 0.13 7.44 3.32
N ILE A 320 0.48 8.72 3.32
CA ILE A 320 0.54 9.52 4.55
C ILE A 320 -0.83 9.60 5.25
N HIS A 321 -1.92 9.69 4.49
CA HIS A 321 -3.29 9.74 5.02
C HIS A 321 -3.96 8.36 5.11
N CYS A 322 -3.18 7.28 5.30
CA CYS A 322 -3.75 5.96 5.43
C CYS A 322 -4.79 5.92 6.57
N VAL A 323 -5.94 5.28 6.27
CA VAL A 323 -7.09 5.19 7.19
C VAL A 323 -6.73 4.52 8.53
N THR A 324 -5.68 3.69 8.54
CA THR A 324 -5.18 3.00 9.73
C THR A 324 -4.11 3.79 10.49
N HIS A 325 -3.67 4.96 10.01
CA HIS A 325 -2.74 5.81 10.74
C HIS A 325 -3.42 6.51 11.91
N VAL A 326 -2.92 6.28 13.10
CA VAL A 326 -3.39 6.91 14.35
C VAL A 326 -2.39 7.91 14.91
N ARG A 327 -1.17 7.97 14.34
CA ARG A 327 -0.12 8.92 14.66
C ARG A 327 0.44 9.55 13.39
N PHE A 328 0.78 10.83 13.48
CA PHE A 328 1.30 11.61 12.35
C PHE A 328 2.58 12.30 12.79
N PHE A 329 3.63 12.16 12.00
CA PHE A 329 4.95 12.63 12.34
C PHE A 329 5.45 13.70 11.38
N THR A 330 6.10 14.71 11.93
CA THR A 330 7.07 15.55 11.24
C THR A 330 8.46 15.13 11.69
N TRP A 331 9.51 15.61 11.03
CA TRP A 331 10.88 15.32 11.47
C TRP A 331 11.11 15.71 12.95
N LYS A 332 10.65 16.90 13.35
CA LYS A 332 10.80 17.37 14.73
C LYS A 332 10.10 16.45 15.75
N THR A 333 8.87 16.06 15.48
CA THR A 333 8.12 15.20 16.41
C THR A 333 8.66 13.78 16.45
N LEU A 334 9.23 13.28 15.36
CA LEU A 334 9.93 11.99 15.33
C LEU A 334 11.21 12.05 16.17
N GLN A 335 12.00 13.13 16.04
CA GLN A 335 13.20 13.32 16.87
C GLN A 335 12.85 13.37 18.36
N ASP A 336 11.80 14.10 18.75
CA ASP A 336 11.33 14.20 20.13
C ASP A 336 10.88 12.83 20.67
N LEU A 337 10.18 12.05 19.86
CA LEU A 337 9.78 10.68 20.21
C LEU A 337 11.01 9.81 20.46
N LEU A 338 11.97 9.78 19.53
CA LEU A 338 13.19 8.98 19.63
C LEU A 338 14.00 9.37 20.88
N ALA A 339 14.24 10.66 21.10
CA ALA A 339 14.95 11.15 22.26
C ALA A 339 14.24 10.76 23.57
N SER A 340 12.90 10.91 23.63
CA SER A 340 12.09 10.54 24.80
C SER A 340 12.08 9.04 25.08
N ALA A 341 12.31 8.20 24.06
CA ALA A 341 12.45 6.76 24.17
C ALA A 341 13.90 6.28 24.41
N GLY A 342 14.85 7.23 24.54
CA GLY A 342 16.26 6.94 24.81
C GLY A 342 17.05 6.50 23.58
N PHE A 343 16.70 7.02 22.40
CA PHE A 343 17.44 6.80 21.16
C PHE A 343 18.06 8.09 20.61
N GLN A 344 19.20 7.96 19.97
CA GLN A 344 19.83 8.99 19.16
C GLN A 344 19.85 8.59 17.69
N VAL A 345 19.56 9.55 16.83
CA VAL A 345 19.64 9.36 15.37
C VAL A 345 21.11 9.32 14.95
N GLU A 346 21.51 8.26 14.27
CA GLU A 346 22.83 8.12 13.66
C GLU A 346 22.82 8.43 12.17
N HIS A 347 21.73 8.08 11.51
CA HIS A 347 21.60 8.27 10.07
C HIS A 347 20.17 8.65 9.71
N LEU A 348 20.04 9.59 8.77
CA LEU A 348 18.78 10.02 8.20
C LEU A 348 18.89 10.09 6.69
N GLU A 349 18.00 9.39 6.00
CA GLU A 349 17.71 9.60 4.59
C GLU A 349 16.30 10.15 4.44
N ARG A 350 16.07 10.90 3.37
CA ARG A 350 14.79 11.52 3.06
C ARG A 350 14.31 11.05 1.70
N VAL A 351 13.19 10.37 1.67
CA VAL A 351 12.53 10.03 0.41
C VAL A 351 11.92 11.31 -0.15
N GLN A 352 12.42 11.78 -1.29
CA GLN A 352 12.01 13.04 -1.88
C GLN A 352 10.91 12.85 -2.92
N VAL A 353 9.81 13.56 -2.73
CA VAL A 353 8.74 13.75 -3.73
C VAL A 353 8.55 15.26 -3.89
N PRO A 354 9.19 15.89 -4.88
CA PRO A 354 9.24 17.34 -5.02
C PRO A 354 7.86 17.96 -5.25
N ALA A 355 7.66 19.14 -4.66
CA ALA A 355 6.48 19.95 -4.92
C ALA A 355 6.49 20.45 -6.39
N PRO A 356 5.31 20.58 -7.03
CA PRO A 356 5.19 21.26 -8.32
C PRO A 356 5.78 22.68 -8.28
N ASP A 357 6.35 23.14 -9.40
CA ASP A 357 7.08 24.43 -9.50
C ASP A 357 6.26 25.65 -9.07
N ASP A 358 4.97 25.68 -9.35
CA ASP A 358 4.07 26.77 -8.96
C ASP A 358 3.91 26.82 -7.44
N TRP A 359 3.81 25.68 -6.82
CA TRP A 359 3.70 25.48 -5.37
C TRP A 359 5.02 25.84 -4.67
N ALA A 360 6.14 25.31 -5.16
CA ALA A 360 7.47 25.60 -4.64
C ALA A 360 7.76 27.11 -4.67
N ARG A 361 7.41 27.82 -5.76
CA ARG A 361 7.59 29.27 -5.89
C ARG A 361 6.73 30.09 -4.94
N HIS A 362 5.46 29.66 -4.75
CA HIS A 362 4.54 30.37 -3.84
C HIS A 362 5.03 30.32 -2.39
N TRP A 363 5.52 29.17 -1.96
CA TRP A 363 5.90 28.94 -0.56
C TRP A 363 7.35 29.29 -0.24
N ALA A 364 8.26 29.23 -1.22
CA ALA A 364 9.65 29.68 -1.03
C ALA A 364 9.76 31.14 -0.58
N GLN A 365 8.73 31.94 -0.82
CA GLN A 365 8.65 33.34 -0.40
C GLN A 365 8.09 33.54 1.00
N SER A 366 7.65 32.47 1.69
CA SER A 366 7.09 32.56 3.04
C SER A 366 8.18 32.40 4.10
N PRO A 367 8.54 33.47 4.84
CA PRO A 367 9.60 33.41 5.86
C PRO A 367 9.27 32.55 7.06
N ARG A 368 8.03 32.10 7.20
CA ARG A 368 7.55 31.29 8.34
C ARG A 368 7.71 29.78 8.14
N LEU A 369 8.02 29.30 6.94
CA LEU A 369 8.15 27.87 6.63
C LEU A 369 9.60 27.35 6.70
N ALA A 370 10.54 28.18 7.14
CA ALA A 370 11.98 27.93 7.02
C ALA A 370 12.60 27.04 8.11
N ALA A 371 11.82 26.45 9.02
CA ALA A 371 12.39 25.64 10.10
C ALA A 371 13.04 24.33 9.60
N ASP A 372 12.52 23.73 8.57
CA ASP A 372 13.09 22.57 7.87
C ASP A 372 12.67 22.60 6.39
N PRO A 373 13.46 23.30 5.52
CA PRO A 373 13.11 23.45 4.10
C PRO A 373 13.10 22.11 3.34
N GLU A 374 13.86 21.12 3.79
CA GLU A 374 13.90 19.80 3.17
C GLU A 374 12.67 18.96 3.50
N SER A 375 12.07 19.18 4.68
CA SER A 375 10.87 18.46 5.10
C SER A 375 9.72 18.62 4.12
N TRP A 376 9.66 19.74 3.44
CA TRP A 376 8.63 20.07 2.47
C TRP A 376 8.53 19.10 1.31
N ASN A 377 9.67 18.69 0.76
CA ASN A 377 9.74 17.70 -0.31
C ASN A 377 9.91 16.27 0.21
N THR A 378 10.08 16.10 1.52
CA THR A 378 10.30 14.78 2.12
C THR A 378 8.95 14.07 2.30
N TYR A 379 8.78 12.97 1.60
CA TYR A 379 7.63 12.08 1.74
C TYR A 379 7.73 11.19 2.98
N ALA A 380 8.91 10.59 3.19
CA ALA A 380 9.18 9.74 4.33
C ALA A 380 10.62 9.93 4.86
N PHE A 381 10.82 9.64 6.14
CA PHE A 381 12.11 9.60 6.80
C PHE A 381 12.57 8.15 6.95
N LEU A 382 13.75 7.81 6.44
CA LEU A 382 14.44 6.56 6.67
C LEU A 382 15.53 6.79 7.70
N VAL A 383 15.43 6.15 8.86
CA VAL A 383 16.24 6.47 10.03
C VAL A 383 16.92 5.22 10.58
N ARG A 384 18.21 5.35 10.90
CA ARG A 384 18.88 4.46 11.83
C ARG A 384 19.16 5.21 13.14
N ALA A 385 18.78 4.59 14.26
CA ALA A 385 19.00 5.15 15.58
C ALA A 385 19.53 4.09 16.55
N THR A 386 20.35 4.53 17.52
CA THR A 386 20.95 3.68 18.55
C THR A 386 20.51 4.10 19.93
N PRO A 387 20.44 3.15 20.89
CA PRO A 387 20.18 3.50 22.29
C PRO A 387 21.21 4.49 22.81
N LEU A 388 20.73 5.50 23.53
CA LEU A 388 21.59 6.39 24.30
C LEU A 388 22.23 5.59 25.45
N PRO A 389 23.47 5.92 25.85
CA PRO A 389 24.10 5.34 27.05
C PRO A 389 23.20 5.48 28.28
N GLU A 390 23.24 4.51 29.19
CA GLU A 390 22.42 4.59 30.41
C GLU A 390 22.74 5.86 31.20
N GLY A 391 21.74 6.70 31.37
CA GLY A 391 21.79 7.94 32.13
C GLY A 391 20.41 8.23 32.73
N PRO A 392 20.31 9.11 33.70
CA PRO A 392 19.01 9.50 34.26
C PRO A 392 18.24 10.29 33.19
N TRP A 393 17.39 9.58 32.46
CA TRP A 393 16.47 10.18 31.48
C TRP A 393 15.27 10.74 32.24
N VAL A 394 15.17 12.04 32.31
CA VAL A 394 14.04 12.78 32.93
C VAL A 394 12.89 12.89 31.96
#